data_54bad8663b9e5e8c8aad13677dd87ce7
#
_entry.id   54bad8663b9e5e8c8aad13677dd87ce7
#
_cell.length_a   1.000
_cell.length_b   1.000
_cell.length_c   1.000
_cell.angle_alpha   90.00
_cell.angle_beta   90.00
_cell.angle_gamma   90.00
#
_symmetry.space_group_name_H-M   'P 1'
#
loop_
_entity.id
_entity.type
_entity.pdbx_description
1 polymer ?
#
loop_
_entity_poly.entity_id
_entity_poly.type
_entity_poly.pdbx_seq_one_letter_code
_entity_poly.pdbx_strand_id
1 'polypeptide(L)'
;LLEKLLKKLKSDHQVINDVRIKGLMAGIEFKNNNTALKIYKDASKNGLVTTLVKGNIIRITPPLIIKNEELKKGIAIISSCLEQI
;
A
#
# COMPACT_ATOMS: atom_id res chain seq x y z
N LEU A 1 9.40 -2.96 10.68
CA LEU A 1 9.60 -3.31 9.26
C LEU A 1 8.58 -2.65 8.34
N LEU A 2 7.32 -2.67 8.71
CA LEU A 2 6.26 -2.06 7.89
C LEU A 2 6.53 -0.57 7.65
N GLU A 3 6.94 0.14 8.68
CA GLU A 3 7.25 1.57 8.57
C GLU A 3 8.37 1.82 7.56
N LYS A 4 9.44 1.04 7.62
CA LYS A 4 10.57 1.18 6.69
C LYS A 4 10.15 0.90 5.26
N LEU A 5 9.35 -0.15 5.05
CA LEU A 5 8.87 -0.51 3.72
C LEU A 5 8.00 0.59 3.12
N LEU A 6 7.10 1.17 3.92
CA LEU A 6 6.21 2.22 3.44
C LEU A 6 6.93 3.53 3.20
N LYS A 7 7.90 3.89 4.03
CA LYS A 7 8.71 5.10 3.82
C LYS A 7 9.52 5.00 2.54
N LYS A 8 10.08 3.81 2.27
CA LYS A 8 10.80 3.59 1.01
C LYS A 8 9.85 3.68 -0.17
N LEU A 9 8.67 3.11 -0.07
CA LEU A 9 7.66 3.15 -1.13
C LEU A 9 7.29 4.60 -1.46
N LYS A 10 7.07 5.43 -0.44
CA LYS A 10 6.77 6.85 -0.63
C LYS A 10 7.93 7.58 -1.31
N SER A 11 9.16 7.27 -0.90
CA SER A 11 10.36 7.89 -1.48
C SER A 11 10.52 7.54 -2.96
N ASP A 12 10.17 6.31 -3.34
CA ASP A 12 10.34 5.83 -4.71
C ASP A 12 9.22 6.26 -5.66
N HIS A 13 8.06 6.69 -5.14
CA HIS A 13 6.89 6.97 -5.96
C HIS A 13 6.23 8.30 -5.59
N GLN A 14 6.35 9.28 -6.47
CA GLN A 14 5.81 10.62 -6.25
C GLN A 14 4.28 10.68 -6.21
N VAL A 15 3.60 9.67 -6.75
CA VAL A 15 2.13 9.62 -6.71
C VAL A 15 1.59 9.40 -5.30
N ILE A 16 2.45 8.98 -4.37
CA ILE A 16 2.10 8.82 -2.97
C ILE A 16 2.27 10.17 -2.27
N ASN A 17 1.19 10.68 -1.68
CA ASN A 17 1.21 11.93 -0.95
C ASN A 17 1.72 11.74 0.49
N ASP A 18 1.29 10.68 1.15
CA ASP A 18 1.67 10.41 2.53
C ASP A 18 1.47 8.93 2.88
N VAL A 19 2.19 8.47 3.90
CA VAL A 19 1.99 7.15 4.49
C VAL A 19 1.80 7.32 5.99
N ARG A 20 0.86 6.59 6.56
CA ARG A 20 0.54 6.66 7.98
C ARG A 20 0.54 5.27 8.56
N ILE A 21 1.14 5.11 9.75
CA ILE A 21 1.23 3.82 10.41
C ILE A 21 0.79 4.00 11.86
N LYS A 22 -0.14 3.15 12.29
CA LYS A 22 -0.58 3.09 13.67
C LYS A 22 -0.67 1.62 14.08
N GLY A 23 0.30 1.15 14.86
CA GLY A 23 0.42 -0.25 15.17
C GLY A 23 0.67 -1.06 13.90
N LEU A 24 -0.20 -2.03 13.62
CA LEU A 24 -0.14 -2.83 12.39
C LEU A 24 -1.06 -2.29 11.29
N MET A 25 -1.76 -1.18 11.54
CA MET A 25 -2.60 -0.56 10.53
C MET A 25 -1.78 0.47 9.74
N ALA A 26 -1.85 0.40 8.42
CA ALA A 26 -1.15 1.33 7.56
C ALA A 26 -2.11 1.96 6.56
N GLY A 27 -1.88 3.22 6.22
CA GLY A 27 -2.61 3.92 5.19
C GLY A 27 -1.65 4.54 4.20
N ILE A 28 -1.92 4.35 2.91
CA ILE A 28 -1.17 4.97 1.82
C ILE A 28 -2.10 5.95 1.14
N GLU A 29 -1.79 7.24 1.27
CA GLU A 29 -2.58 8.30 0.66
C GLU A 29 -1.97 8.68 -0.68
N PHE A 30 -2.77 8.66 -1.72
CA PHE A 30 -2.33 9.01 -3.08
C PHE A 30 -2.74 10.44 -3.42
N LYS A 31 -2.03 11.05 -4.36
CA LYS A 31 -2.31 12.42 -4.78
C LYS A 31 -3.60 12.57 -5.56
N ASN A 32 -4.06 11.49 -6.23
CA ASN A 32 -5.34 11.51 -6.90
C ASN A 32 -6.10 10.19 -6.75
N ASN A 33 -7.42 10.30 -6.89
CA ASN A 33 -8.31 9.17 -6.66
C ASN A 33 -8.19 8.09 -7.73
N ASN A 34 -7.92 8.48 -8.97
CA ASN A 34 -7.81 7.52 -10.06
C ASN A 34 -6.62 6.58 -9.87
N THR A 35 -5.49 7.13 -9.42
CA THR A 35 -4.30 6.33 -9.11
C THR A 35 -4.60 5.35 -7.97
N ALA A 36 -5.21 5.83 -6.90
CA ALA A 36 -5.55 4.98 -5.75
C ALA A 36 -6.48 3.84 -6.17
N LEU A 37 -7.50 4.13 -6.97
CA LEU A 37 -8.45 3.12 -7.43
C LEU A 37 -7.76 2.06 -8.30
N LYS A 38 -6.86 2.50 -9.20
CA LYS A 38 -6.12 1.57 -10.05
C LYS A 38 -5.23 0.64 -9.22
N ILE A 39 -4.49 1.20 -8.26
CA ILE A 39 -3.63 0.40 -7.38
C ILE A 39 -4.46 -0.57 -6.55
N TYR A 40 -5.58 -0.12 -6.02
CA TYR A 40 -6.50 -0.96 -5.26
C TYR A 40 -6.96 -2.18 -6.07
N LYS A 41 -7.41 -1.95 -7.31
CA LYS A 41 -7.89 -3.03 -8.19
C LYS A 41 -6.76 -3.96 -8.60
N ASP A 42 -5.62 -3.43 -8.99
CA ASP A 42 -4.48 -4.23 -9.43
C ASP A 42 -3.91 -5.06 -8.29
N ALA A 43 -3.82 -4.51 -7.09
CA ALA A 43 -3.36 -5.25 -5.90
C ALA A 43 -4.31 -6.41 -5.59
N SER A 44 -5.62 -6.18 -5.68
CA SER A 44 -6.62 -7.23 -5.47
C SER A 44 -6.46 -8.37 -6.47
N LYS A 45 -6.21 -8.05 -7.74
CA LYS A 45 -5.95 -9.06 -8.78
C LYS A 45 -4.71 -9.90 -8.47
N ASN A 46 -3.75 -9.31 -7.78
CA ASN A 46 -2.50 -9.99 -7.41
C ASN A 46 -2.58 -10.64 -6.03
N GLY A 47 -3.77 -10.74 -5.46
CA GLY A 47 -3.99 -11.46 -4.22
C GLY A 47 -3.84 -10.65 -2.94
N LEU A 48 -3.63 -9.34 -3.04
CA LEU A 48 -3.51 -8.50 -1.86
C LEU A 48 -4.86 -7.83 -1.56
N VAL A 49 -5.44 -8.18 -0.43
CA VAL A 49 -6.70 -7.59 0.01
C VAL A 49 -6.41 -6.31 0.80
N THR A 50 -6.98 -5.20 0.32
CA THR A 50 -6.85 -3.89 0.97
C THR A 50 -8.22 -3.24 1.05
N THR A 51 -8.30 -2.06 1.66
CA THR A 51 -9.54 -1.28 1.72
C THR A 51 -9.28 0.11 1.13
N LEU A 52 -10.14 0.55 0.24
CA LEU A 52 -10.07 1.92 -0.31
C LEU A 52 -10.94 2.84 0.54
N VAL A 53 -10.33 3.89 1.10
CA VAL A 53 -10.99 4.82 2.02
C VAL A 53 -10.93 6.23 1.44
N LYS A 54 -12.02 6.97 1.50
CA LYS A 54 -12.12 8.36 1.01
C LYS A 54 -11.73 8.55 -0.45
N GLY A 55 -11.64 7.46 -1.21
CA GLY A 55 -11.32 7.51 -2.63
C GLY A 55 -9.84 7.59 -2.98
N ASN A 56 -8.97 7.97 -2.05
CA ASN A 56 -7.55 8.15 -2.31
C ASN A 56 -6.60 7.49 -1.30
N ILE A 57 -7.14 6.76 -0.33
CA ILE A 57 -6.33 6.11 0.71
C ILE A 57 -6.52 4.60 0.63
N ILE A 58 -5.42 3.87 0.49
CA ILE A 58 -5.43 2.41 0.59
C ILE A 58 -5.03 2.05 2.01
N ARG A 59 -5.92 1.35 2.72
CA ARG A 59 -5.67 0.87 4.07
C ARG A 59 -5.25 -0.59 4.05
N ILE A 60 -4.20 -0.89 4.76
CA ILE A 60 -3.68 -2.24 4.93
C ILE A 60 -3.72 -2.58 6.41
N THR A 61 -4.37 -3.71 6.75
CA THR A 61 -4.45 -4.18 8.13
C THR A 61 -3.94 -5.61 8.17
N PRO A 62 -2.62 -5.82 8.32
CA PRO A 62 -2.06 -7.17 8.35
C PRO A 62 -2.51 -7.92 9.61
N PRO A 63 -2.62 -9.27 9.56
CA PRO A 63 -2.88 -10.05 10.76
C PRO A 63 -1.75 -9.88 11.77
N LEU A 64 -2.08 -10.02 13.06
CA LEU A 64 -1.09 -9.90 14.14
C LEU A 64 0.06 -10.90 14.03
N ILE A 65 -0.19 -12.03 13.40
CA ILE A 65 0.81 -13.10 13.27
C ILE A 65 1.51 -13.10 11.91
N ILE A 66 1.40 -12.01 11.16
CA ILE A 66 2.03 -11.96 9.84
C ILE A 66 3.55 -12.04 9.96
N LYS A 67 4.15 -12.83 9.09
CA LYS A 67 5.61 -12.93 9.01
C LYS A 67 6.19 -11.79 8.17
N ASN A 68 7.44 -11.42 8.47
CA ASN A 68 8.11 -10.36 7.72
C ASN A 68 8.17 -10.63 6.22
N GLU A 69 8.35 -11.87 5.82
CA GLU A 69 8.38 -12.25 4.41
C GLU A 69 7.06 -12.01 3.71
N GLU A 70 5.95 -12.30 4.39
CA GLU A 70 4.61 -12.06 3.86
C GLU A 70 4.33 -10.57 3.74
N LEU A 71 4.78 -9.78 4.72
CA LEU A 71 4.65 -8.34 4.70
C LEU A 71 5.42 -7.75 3.53
N LYS A 72 6.65 -8.21 3.30
CA LYS A 72 7.46 -7.78 2.17
C LYS A 72 6.79 -8.11 0.83
N LYS A 73 6.18 -9.28 0.72
CA LYS A 73 5.44 -9.68 -0.49
C LYS A 73 4.27 -8.74 -0.76
N GLY A 74 3.50 -8.42 0.28
CA GLY A 74 2.37 -7.50 0.13
C GLY A 74 2.79 -6.13 -0.38
N ILE A 75 3.82 -5.57 0.23
CA ILE A 75 4.36 -4.27 -0.19
C ILE A 75 4.96 -4.35 -1.59
N ALA A 76 5.61 -5.46 -1.93
CA ALA A 76 6.17 -5.67 -3.27
C ALA A 76 5.06 -5.68 -4.35
N ILE A 77 3.89 -6.24 -4.04
CA ILE A 77 2.74 -6.21 -4.95
C ILE A 77 2.33 -4.76 -5.23
N ILE A 78 2.23 -3.94 -4.20
CA ILE A 78 1.88 -2.53 -4.35
C ILE A 78 2.94 -1.80 -5.17
N SER A 79 4.21 -2.04 -4.88
CA SER A 79 5.32 -1.43 -5.63
C SER A 79 5.27 -1.79 -7.11
N SER A 80 5.01 -3.06 -7.41
CA SER A 80 4.88 -3.54 -8.78
C SER A 80 3.71 -2.85 -9.51
N CYS A 81 2.57 -2.70 -8.84
CA CYS A 81 1.43 -1.99 -9.40
C CYS A 81 1.76 -0.53 -9.69
N LEU A 82 2.49 0.12 -8.79
CA LEU A 82 2.91 1.52 -8.96
C LEU A 82 3.85 1.69 -10.16
N GLU A 83 4.72 0.74 -10.40
CA GLU A 83 5.65 0.79 -11.53
C GLU A 83 4.96 0.70 -12.89
N GLN A 84 3.71 0.23 -12.91
CA GLN A 84 2.94 0.09 -14.14
C GLN A 84 2.08 1.32 -14.47
N ILE A 85 2.16 2.35 -13.68
CA ILE A 85 1.39 3.59 -13.88
C ILE A 85 2.05 4.52 -14.91
#